data_b4e6e24f59c590738bfbadcc41111517
#
_entry.id   b4e6e24f59c590738bfbadcc41111517
#
_cell.length_a   1.000
_cell.length_b   1.000
_cell.length_c   1.000
_cell.angle_alpha   90.00
_cell.angle_beta   90.00
_cell.angle_gamma   90.00
#
_symmetry.space_group_name_H-M   'P 1'
#
loop_
_entity.id
_entity.type
_entity.pdbx_description
1 polymer ?
#
loop_
_entity_poly.entity_id
_entity_poly.type
_entity_poly.pdbx_seq_one_letter_code
_entity_poly.pdbx_strand_id
1 'polypeptide(L)'
;MTAVVGFDRKIKLEWLDAFADRVAQDQDPAKLRTYLHESLAADHPAETARGKTVTVLMRIWSHVPPEHIEVREQAFELLGSINSKDRIWLHWGMCLMAYPLFNDMASSIGRLLRLQDDVTWGQLHRRLKEGWGERTTVQKAVPRLVSSMVDWHVLDQTETRGHFVTAPQRSTRSKR
;
A
#
# COMPACT_ATOMS: atom_id res chain seq x y z
N MET A 1 -18.01 8.89 11.76
CA MET A 1 -16.54 9.07 11.59
C MET A 1 -16.21 9.20 10.11
N THR A 2 -15.53 10.26 9.71
CA THR A 2 -15.13 10.43 8.31
C THR A 2 -14.03 9.41 8.02
N ALA A 3 -14.27 8.46 7.10
CA ALA A 3 -13.29 7.45 6.73
C ALA A 3 -11.99 8.13 6.26
N VAL A 4 -10.85 7.70 6.80
CA VAL A 4 -9.55 8.27 6.47
C VAL A 4 -9.21 7.87 5.03
N VAL A 5 -9.23 8.83 4.13
CA VAL A 5 -8.86 8.62 2.72
C VAL A 5 -7.39 8.24 2.57
N GLY A 6 -6.57 8.71 3.43
CA GLY A 6 -5.09 8.59 3.57
C GLY A 6 -4.31 7.72 2.63
N PHE A 7 -3.56 7.39 2.05
CA PHE A 7 -2.74 6.78 1.02
C PHE A 7 -2.59 7.78 -0.16
N ASP A 8 -2.32 9.02 0.19
CA ASP A 8 -2.15 10.09 -0.80
C ASP A 8 -0.71 10.23 -1.33
N ARG A 9 0.10 9.15 -1.19
CA ARG A 9 1.50 9.08 -1.58
C ARG A 9 1.79 7.80 -2.34
N LYS A 10 2.75 7.85 -3.28
CA LYS A 10 3.38 6.64 -3.78
C LYS A 10 4.22 6.06 -2.66
N ILE A 11 4.01 4.80 -2.33
CA ILE A 11 4.81 4.04 -1.37
C ILE A 11 5.59 2.99 -2.16
N LYS A 12 6.91 2.96 -1.98
CA LYS A 12 7.77 1.96 -2.61
C LYS A 12 7.75 0.66 -1.79
N LEU A 13 7.88 -0.48 -2.47
CA LEU A 13 7.92 -1.79 -1.80
C LEU A 13 9.11 -1.90 -0.84
N GLU A 14 10.27 -1.40 -1.24
CA GLU A 14 11.48 -1.39 -0.40
C GLU A 14 11.29 -0.66 0.94
N TRP A 15 10.47 0.40 0.97
CA TRP A 15 10.18 1.11 2.22
C TRP A 15 9.27 0.30 3.15
N LEU A 16 8.32 -0.45 2.57
CA LEU A 16 7.45 -1.35 3.34
C LEU A 16 8.26 -2.50 3.94
N ASP A 17 9.16 -3.12 3.15
CA ASP A 17 10.03 -4.19 3.60
C ASP A 17 10.93 -3.74 4.75
N ALA A 18 11.69 -2.65 4.55
CA ALA A 18 12.61 -2.13 5.56
C ALA A 18 11.87 -1.71 6.84
N PHE A 19 10.69 -1.10 6.71
CA PHE A 19 9.91 -0.66 7.85
C PHE A 19 9.26 -1.82 8.60
N ALA A 20 8.73 -2.84 7.92
CA ALA A 20 8.18 -4.03 8.55
C ALA A 20 9.22 -4.77 9.38
N ASP A 21 10.43 -4.96 8.84
CA ASP A 21 11.56 -5.55 9.57
C ASP A 21 11.94 -4.70 10.81
N ARG A 22 11.87 -3.38 10.71
CA ARG A 22 12.16 -2.48 11.84
C ARG A 22 11.10 -2.56 12.92
N VAL A 23 9.81 -2.57 12.56
CA VAL A 23 8.71 -2.69 13.53
C VAL A 23 8.73 -4.05 14.24
N ALA A 24 9.09 -5.12 13.53
CA ALA A 24 9.23 -6.44 14.14
C ALA A 24 10.33 -6.49 15.25
N GLN A 25 11.35 -5.63 15.16
CA GLN A 25 12.45 -5.55 16.13
C GLN A 25 12.17 -4.61 17.32
N ASP A 26 11.50 -3.50 17.07
CA ASP A 26 11.22 -2.47 18.08
C ASP A 26 9.88 -1.81 17.75
N GLN A 27 8.94 -1.87 18.70
CA GLN A 27 7.59 -1.34 18.51
C GLN A 27 7.39 0.06 19.13
N ASP A 28 8.47 0.72 19.61
CA ASP A 28 8.39 2.08 20.12
C ASP A 28 8.05 3.08 19.00
N PRO A 29 6.86 3.73 19.03
CA PRO A 29 6.44 4.60 17.95
C PRO A 29 7.35 5.82 17.73
N ALA A 30 8.01 6.33 18.77
CA ALA A 30 8.90 7.48 18.67
C ALA A 30 10.17 7.09 17.90
N LYS A 31 10.79 5.97 18.27
CA LYS A 31 11.97 5.43 17.57
C LYS A 31 11.67 5.06 16.13
N LEU A 32 10.51 4.43 15.88
CA LEU A 32 10.08 4.07 14.53
C LEU A 32 9.88 5.31 13.65
N ARG A 33 9.30 6.37 14.19
CA ARG A 33 9.13 7.63 13.48
C ARG A 33 10.48 8.28 13.14
N THR A 34 11.41 8.32 14.08
CA THR A 34 12.76 8.82 13.87
C THR A 34 13.47 8.03 12.77
N TYR A 35 13.46 6.70 12.86
CA TYR A 35 14.00 5.82 11.83
C TYR A 35 13.46 6.13 10.43
N LEU A 36 12.13 6.27 10.28
CA LEU A 36 11.53 6.60 8.99
C LEU A 36 11.93 7.99 8.48
N HIS A 37 12.02 8.98 9.36
CA HIS A 37 12.47 10.33 8.96
C HIS A 37 13.91 10.32 8.44
N GLU A 38 14.78 9.51 9.03
CA GLU A 38 16.19 9.37 8.62
C GLU A 38 16.29 8.57 7.31
N SER A 39 15.67 7.39 7.24
CA SER A 39 15.76 6.50 6.09
C SER A 39 15.14 7.08 4.81
N LEU A 40 14.10 7.91 4.93
CA LEU A 40 13.43 8.55 3.81
C LEU A 40 14.01 9.91 3.41
N ALA A 41 15.07 10.38 4.08
CA ALA A 41 15.61 11.73 3.86
C ALA A 41 16.12 11.94 2.43
N ALA A 42 16.75 10.91 1.84
CA ALA A 42 17.26 10.98 0.47
C ALA A 42 16.13 10.99 -0.58
N ASP A 43 15.11 10.16 -0.39
CA ASP A 43 13.96 10.09 -1.31
C ASP A 43 13.02 11.30 -1.19
N HIS A 44 12.91 11.86 0.01
CA HIS A 44 12.07 13.01 0.33
C HIS A 44 12.84 14.09 1.09
N PRO A 45 13.64 14.93 0.41
CA PRO A 45 14.38 16.02 1.06
C PRO A 45 13.46 17.00 1.81
N ALA A 46 12.28 17.31 1.24
CA ALA A 46 11.29 18.17 1.87
C ALA A 46 10.61 17.48 3.05
N GLU A 47 10.74 18.03 4.25
CA GLU A 47 10.22 17.49 5.50
C GLU A 47 8.71 17.22 5.46
N THR A 48 7.93 18.16 4.88
CA THR A 48 6.47 18.01 4.76
C THR A 48 6.08 16.80 3.90
N ALA A 49 6.79 16.55 2.80
CA ALA A 49 6.54 15.37 1.95
C ALA A 49 6.93 14.09 2.67
N ARG A 50 8.10 14.09 3.32
CA ARG A 50 8.61 12.99 4.13
C ARG A 50 7.65 12.63 5.27
N GLY A 51 7.20 13.62 6.06
CA GLY A 51 6.28 13.42 7.18
C GLY A 51 4.95 12.77 6.76
N LYS A 52 4.44 13.08 5.57
CA LYS A 52 3.24 12.42 5.02
C LYS A 52 3.51 10.95 4.68
N THR A 53 4.66 10.64 4.08
CA THR A 53 5.07 9.26 3.79
C THR A 53 5.27 8.46 5.08
N VAL A 54 5.93 9.05 6.08
CA VAL A 54 6.06 8.48 7.44
C VAL A 54 4.69 8.14 8.02
N THR A 55 3.73 9.04 7.93
CA THR A 55 2.37 8.82 8.45
C THR A 55 1.69 7.60 7.79
N VAL A 56 1.87 7.43 6.48
CA VAL A 56 1.31 6.28 5.76
C VAL A 56 1.94 4.98 6.22
N LEU A 57 3.26 4.90 6.27
CA LEU A 57 3.99 3.70 6.70
C LEU A 57 3.69 3.32 8.15
N MET A 58 3.70 4.30 9.07
CA MET A 58 3.33 4.10 10.48
C MET A 58 1.94 3.50 10.62
N ARG A 59 0.97 3.98 9.83
CA ARG A 59 -0.40 3.46 9.89
C ARG A 59 -0.52 2.03 9.39
N ILE A 60 0.28 1.63 8.40
CA ILE A 60 0.23 0.27 7.83
C ILE A 60 0.78 -0.75 8.84
N TRP A 61 1.90 -0.47 9.49
CA TRP A 61 2.61 -1.48 10.28
C TRP A 61 2.67 -1.21 11.78
N SER A 62 2.65 0.06 12.22
CA SER A 62 2.81 0.42 13.65
C SER A 62 1.48 0.76 14.32
N HIS A 63 0.70 1.67 13.75
CA HIS A 63 -0.57 2.13 14.33
C HIS A 63 -1.75 1.27 13.90
N VAL A 64 -1.65 -0.03 14.16
CA VAL A 64 -2.69 -1.01 13.80
C VAL A 64 -3.81 -0.98 14.84
N PRO A 65 -5.09 -0.93 14.44
CA PRO A 65 -6.22 -1.02 15.36
C PRO A 65 -6.17 -2.31 16.20
N PRO A 66 -6.70 -2.28 17.44
CA PRO A 66 -6.65 -3.44 18.34
C PRO A 66 -7.17 -4.75 17.73
N GLU A 67 -8.23 -4.68 16.93
CA GLU A 67 -8.85 -5.81 16.22
C GLU A 67 -7.94 -6.46 15.16
N HIS A 68 -6.86 -5.81 14.76
CA HIS A 68 -5.93 -6.30 13.75
C HIS A 68 -4.53 -6.62 14.30
N ILE A 69 -4.30 -6.47 15.59
CA ILE A 69 -3.00 -6.72 16.22
C ILE A 69 -2.57 -8.18 16.01
N GLU A 70 -3.47 -9.13 16.21
CA GLU A 70 -3.16 -10.56 16.04
C GLU A 70 -2.71 -10.88 14.62
N VAL A 71 -3.36 -10.32 13.60
CA VAL A 71 -2.97 -10.49 12.20
C VAL A 71 -1.59 -9.88 11.93
N ARG A 72 -1.29 -8.73 12.53
CA ARG A 72 0.04 -8.11 12.42
C ARG A 72 1.13 -8.99 13.04
N GLU A 73 0.89 -9.55 14.24
CA GLU A 73 1.87 -10.44 14.89
C GLU A 73 2.14 -11.70 14.06
N GLN A 74 1.09 -12.32 13.50
CA GLN A 74 1.23 -13.43 12.55
C GLN A 74 2.02 -13.02 11.30
N ALA A 75 1.82 -11.79 10.80
CA ALA A 75 2.58 -11.27 9.68
C ALA A 75 4.07 -11.10 10.02
N PHE A 76 4.42 -10.68 11.25
CA PHE A 76 5.82 -10.61 11.70
C PHE A 76 6.48 -11.98 11.77
N GLU A 77 5.79 -13.00 12.26
CA GLU A 77 6.31 -14.38 12.26
C GLU A 77 6.61 -14.86 10.83
N LEU A 78 5.75 -14.52 9.87
CA LEU A 78 5.92 -14.89 8.47
C LEU A 78 7.04 -14.11 7.78
N LEU A 79 7.27 -12.83 8.13
CA LEU A 79 8.34 -12.01 7.51
C LEU A 79 9.71 -12.67 7.55
N GLY A 80 10.02 -13.37 8.66
CA GLY A 80 11.30 -14.07 8.83
C GLY A 80 11.41 -15.41 8.07
N SER A 81 10.30 -15.96 7.62
CA SER A 81 10.22 -17.33 7.05
C SER A 81 9.94 -17.39 5.56
N ILE A 82 9.37 -16.32 4.99
CA ILE A 82 9.03 -16.26 3.56
C ILE A 82 10.12 -15.59 2.73
N ASN A 83 10.16 -15.90 1.44
CA ASN A 83 11.06 -15.22 0.51
C ASN A 83 10.72 -13.74 0.39
N SER A 84 11.73 -12.90 0.17
CA SER A 84 11.53 -11.46 -0.04
C SER A 84 10.50 -11.13 -1.13
N LYS A 85 10.44 -11.92 -2.20
CA LYS A 85 9.45 -11.77 -3.28
C LYS A 85 8.01 -12.01 -2.86
N ASP A 86 7.80 -12.77 -1.78
CA ASP A 86 6.46 -13.14 -1.27
C ASP A 86 5.99 -12.18 -0.18
N ARG A 87 6.87 -11.32 0.36
CA ARG A 87 6.53 -10.32 1.37
C ARG A 87 5.43 -9.35 0.93
N ILE A 88 5.29 -9.15 -0.37
CA ILE A 88 4.20 -8.34 -0.93
C ILE A 88 2.82 -8.78 -0.43
N TRP A 89 2.59 -10.06 -0.19
CA TRP A 89 1.31 -10.56 0.32
C TRP A 89 1.01 -10.04 1.72
N LEU A 90 2.03 -9.94 2.58
CA LEU A 90 1.89 -9.39 3.94
C LEU A 90 1.62 -7.88 3.87
N HIS A 91 2.40 -7.14 3.07
CA HIS A 91 2.18 -5.70 2.88
C HIS A 91 0.81 -5.40 2.29
N TRP A 92 0.35 -6.22 1.33
CA TRP A 92 -0.96 -6.11 0.73
C TRP A 92 -2.07 -6.28 1.77
N GLY A 93 -1.99 -7.33 2.58
CA GLY A 93 -2.94 -7.59 3.68
C GLY A 93 -2.98 -6.43 4.68
N MET A 94 -1.82 -5.94 5.11
CA MET A 94 -1.72 -4.81 6.03
C MET A 94 -2.30 -3.52 5.42
N CYS A 95 -2.08 -3.26 4.13
CA CYS A 95 -2.68 -2.11 3.44
C CYS A 95 -4.21 -2.21 3.33
N LEU A 96 -4.75 -3.40 3.06
CA LEU A 96 -6.21 -3.62 3.03
C LEU A 96 -6.87 -3.30 4.37
N MET A 97 -6.22 -3.67 5.48
CA MET A 97 -6.71 -3.39 6.83
C MET A 97 -6.55 -1.91 7.21
N ALA A 98 -5.43 -1.31 6.86
CA ALA A 98 -5.12 0.07 7.26
C ALA A 98 -5.93 1.13 6.52
N TYR A 99 -6.30 0.86 5.26
CA TYR A 99 -6.89 1.86 4.36
C TYR A 99 -8.10 1.34 3.59
N PRO A 100 -9.33 1.67 4.02
CA PRO A 100 -10.55 1.30 3.30
C PRO A 100 -10.53 1.74 1.81
N LEU A 101 -9.97 2.92 1.50
CA LEU A 101 -9.83 3.37 0.11
C LEU A 101 -8.93 2.43 -0.72
N PHE A 102 -7.85 1.90 -0.11
CA PHE A 102 -6.99 0.92 -0.77
C PHE A 102 -7.75 -0.37 -1.07
N ASN A 103 -8.54 -0.85 -0.12
CA ASN A 103 -9.39 -2.04 -0.29
C ASN A 103 -10.40 -1.86 -1.43
N ASP A 104 -11.10 -0.73 -1.47
CA ASP A 104 -12.09 -0.44 -2.52
C ASP A 104 -11.42 -0.30 -3.90
N MET A 105 -10.24 0.31 -3.93
CA MET A 105 -9.43 0.42 -5.15
C MET A 105 -8.98 -0.95 -5.67
N ALA A 106 -8.38 -1.77 -4.80
CA ALA A 106 -7.92 -3.11 -5.14
C ALA A 106 -9.07 -3.99 -5.64
N SER A 107 -10.22 -3.93 -4.94
CA SER A 107 -11.44 -4.64 -5.33
C SER A 107 -11.98 -4.17 -6.69
N SER A 108 -11.96 -2.86 -6.95
CA SER A 108 -12.40 -2.29 -8.23
C SER A 108 -11.50 -2.72 -9.37
N ILE A 109 -10.18 -2.67 -9.19
CA ILE A 109 -9.20 -3.13 -10.17
C ILE A 109 -9.42 -4.62 -10.48
N GLY A 110 -9.50 -5.46 -9.45
CA GLY A 110 -9.68 -6.90 -9.62
C GLY A 110 -10.99 -7.27 -10.31
N ARG A 111 -12.08 -6.51 -10.09
CA ARG A 111 -13.35 -6.72 -10.80
C ARG A 111 -13.26 -6.32 -12.28
N LEU A 112 -12.63 -5.17 -12.56
CA LEU A 112 -12.47 -4.69 -13.94
C LEU A 112 -11.58 -5.65 -14.75
N LEU A 113 -10.42 -6.03 -14.23
CA LEU A 113 -9.49 -6.94 -14.91
C LEU A 113 -10.00 -8.38 -15.08
N ARG A 114 -11.11 -8.77 -14.44
CA ARG A 114 -11.79 -10.01 -14.75
C ARG A 114 -12.72 -9.92 -15.95
N LEU A 115 -13.09 -8.70 -16.37
CA LEU A 115 -14.06 -8.43 -17.43
C LEU A 115 -13.42 -7.83 -18.68
N GLN A 116 -12.21 -7.31 -18.56
CA GLN A 116 -11.48 -6.62 -19.61
C GLN A 116 -9.96 -6.78 -19.42
N ASP A 117 -9.18 -6.56 -20.47
CA ASP A 117 -7.75 -6.82 -20.46
C ASP A 117 -6.94 -5.77 -19.67
N ASP A 118 -7.43 -4.52 -19.63
CA ASP A 118 -6.76 -3.43 -18.92
C ASP A 118 -7.75 -2.56 -18.11
N VAL A 119 -7.19 -1.73 -17.23
CA VAL A 119 -7.94 -0.70 -16.49
C VAL A 119 -7.33 0.66 -16.74
N THR A 120 -8.18 1.69 -16.77
CA THR A 120 -7.75 3.06 -16.99
C THR A 120 -7.95 3.96 -15.77
N TRP A 121 -7.19 5.05 -15.72
CA TRP A 121 -7.39 6.10 -14.71
C TRP A 121 -8.85 6.57 -14.62
N GLY A 122 -9.48 6.79 -15.76
CA GLY A 122 -10.86 7.28 -15.83
C GLY A 122 -11.86 6.30 -15.22
N GLN A 123 -11.68 5.00 -15.47
CA GLN A 123 -12.53 3.96 -14.88
C GLN A 123 -12.36 3.90 -13.36
N LEU A 124 -11.12 3.93 -12.87
CA LEU A 124 -10.83 3.89 -11.44
C LEU A 124 -11.36 5.13 -10.70
N HIS A 125 -11.17 6.32 -11.26
CA HIS A 125 -11.75 7.54 -10.72
C HIS A 125 -13.27 7.48 -10.63
N ARG A 126 -13.94 7.00 -11.68
CA ARG A 126 -15.40 6.86 -11.71
C ARG A 126 -15.90 5.90 -10.64
N ARG A 127 -15.27 4.72 -10.51
CA ARG A 127 -15.63 3.72 -9.50
C ARG A 127 -15.48 4.23 -8.07
N LEU A 128 -14.37 4.90 -7.79
CA LEU A 128 -14.15 5.44 -6.46
C LEU A 128 -15.04 6.65 -6.16
N LYS A 129 -15.37 7.47 -7.17
CA LYS A 129 -16.33 8.55 -7.02
C LYS A 129 -17.72 8.05 -6.57
N GLU A 130 -18.18 6.90 -7.09
CA GLU A 130 -19.46 6.30 -6.72
C GLU A 130 -19.54 5.99 -5.21
N GLY A 131 -18.48 5.47 -4.59
CA GLY A 131 -18.44 5.13 -3.16
C GLY A 131 -17.96 6.25 -2.24
N TRP A 132 -17.04 7.11 -2.70
CA TRP A 132 -16.34 8.08 -1.88
C TRP A 132 -16.73 9.54 -2.16
N GLY A 133 -17.51 9.79 -3.21
CA GLY A 133 -17.89 11.14 -3.67
C GLY A 133 -16.74 11.88 -4.36
N GLU A 134 -17.00 13.12 -4.77
CA GLU A 134 -16.04 14.00 -5.47
C GLU A 134 -15.05 14.70 -4.51
N ARG A 135 -14.38 13.94 -3.66
CA ARG A 135 -13.39 14.51 -2.75
C ARG A 135 -12.06 14.67 -3.48
N THR A 136 -11.49 15.87 -3.44
CA THR A 136 -10.16 16.16 -3.99
C THR A 136 -9.08 15.22 -3.45
N THR A 137 -9.21 14.78 -2.20
CA THR A 137 -8.31 13.82 -1.57
C THR A 137 -8.37 12.44 -2.24
N VAL A 138 -9.56 11.96 -2.64
CA VAL A 138 -9.73 10.70 -3.37
C VAL A 138 -9.13 10.82 -4.77
N GLN A 139 -9.41 11.93 -5.47
CA GLN A 139 -8.85 12.17 -6.80
C GLN A 139 -7.31 12.16 -6.80
N LYS A 140 -6.68 12.73 -5.76
CA LYS A 140 -5.22 12.72 -5.59
C LYS A 140 -4.68 11.36 -5.17
N ALA A 141 -5.44 10.56 -4.43
CA ALA A 141 -5.02 9.25 -3.94
C ALA A 141 -4.95 8.21 -5.08
N VAL A 142 -5.91 8.20 -6.01
CA VAL A 142 -5.98 7.22 -7.11
C VAL A 142 -4.65 7.05 -7.85
N PRO A 143 -4.03 8.10 -8.42
CA PRO A 143 -2.77 7.95 -9.13
C PRO A 143 -1.63 7.48 -8.22
N ARG A 144 -1.65 7.82 -6.94
CA ARG A 144 -0.61 7.42 -5.98
C ARG A 144 -0.71 5.95 -5.62
N LEU A 145 -1.94 5.45 -5.42
CA LEU A 145 -2.21 4.04 -5.18
C LEU A 145 -1.79 3.18 -6.37
N VAL A 146 -2.20 3.55 -7.58
CA VAL A 146 -1.80 2.84 -8.80
C VAL A 146 -0.28 2.85 -8.96
N SER A 147 0.38 4.00 -8.76
CA SER A 147 1.84 4.09 -8.84
C SER A 147 2.55 3.21 -7.80
N SER A 148 1.94 3.01 -6.62
CA SER A 148 2.45 2.06 -5.63
C SER A 148 2.26 0.63 -6.10
N MET A 149 1.09 0.27 -6.65
CA MET A 149 0.81 -1.08 -7.17
C MET A 149 1.73 -1.45 -8.35
N VAL A 150 2.10 -0.47 -9.18
CA VAL A 150 3.09 -0.65 -10.25
C VAL A 150 4.50 -0.88 -9.66
N ASP A 151 4.91 -0.09 -8.68
CA ASP A 151 6.18 -0.26 -7.98
C ASP A 151 6.28 -1.64 -7.31
N TRP A 152 5.17 -2.13 -6.79
CA TRP A 152 5.07 -3.45 -6.15
C TRP A 152 4.95 -4.61 -7.14
N HIS A 153 4.97 -4.32 -8.44
CA HIS A 153 4.76 -5.31 -9.51
C HIS A 153 3.45 -6.11 -9.36
N VAL A 154 2.39 -5.44 -8.93
CA VAL A 154 1.02 -5.96 -8.94
C VAL A 154 0.31 -5.58 -10.24
N LEU A 155 0.61 -4.38 -10.73
CA LEU A 155 0.18 -3.87 -12.03
C LEU A 155 1.39 -3.52 -12.88
N ASP A 156 1.24 -3.65 -14.19
CA ASP A 156 2.16 -3.10 -15.18
C ASP A 156 1.46 -2.01 -15.98
N GLN A 157 2.19 -0.95 -16.29
CA GLN A 157 1.71 0.08 -17.20
C GLN A 157 1.91 -0.37 -18.64
N THR A 158 0.88 -0.26 -19.48
CA THR A 158 0.98 -0.56 -20.91
C THR A 158 1.72 0.56 -21.65
N GLU A 159 1.96 0.37 -22.95
CA GLU A 159 2.51 1.42 -23.83
C GLU A 159 1.59 2.65 -23.87
N THR A 160 0.29 2.46 -23.71
CA THR A 160 -0.70 3.54 -23.65
C THR A 160 -0.70 4.14 -22.25
N ARG A 161 -0.37 5.41 -22.17
CA ARG A 161 -0.34 6.14 -20.89
C ARG A 161 -1.70 6.09 -20.17
N GLY A 162 -1.67 5.68 -18.91
CA GLY A 162 -2.87 5.63 -18.07
C GLY A 162 -3.68 4.34 -18.22
N HIS A 163 -3.14 3.34 -18.93
CA HIS A 163 -3.66 1.99 -19.03
C HIS A 163 -2.78 1.01 -18.25
N PHE A 164 -3.40 0.13 -17.49
CA PHE A 164 -2.71 -0.79 -16.59
C PHE A 164 -3.28 -2.20 -16.74
N VAL A 165 -2.39 -3.18 -16.71
CA VAL A 165 -2.70 -4.61 -16.76
C VAL A 165 -2.21 -5.29 -15.50
N THR A 166 -2.65 -6.52 -15.25
CA THR A 166 -2.05 -7.34 -14.19
C THR A 166 -0.60 -7.66 -14.54
N ALA A 167 0.30 -7.45 -13.60
CA ALA A 167 1.66 -7.98 -13.71
C ALA A 167 1.62 -9.52 -13.73
N PRO A 168 2.69 -10.20 -14.22
CA PRO A 168 2.75 -11.65 -14.25
C PRO A 168 2.40 -12.27 -12.91
N GLN A 169 1.53 -13.27 -12.94
CA GLN A 169 0.96 -13.89 -11.75
C GLN A 169 2.05 -14.50 -10.86
N ARG A 170 2.07 -14.14 -9.58
CA ARG A 170 2.95 -14.71 -8.58
C ARG A 170 2.17 -15.70 -7.73
N SER A 171 2.75 -16.88 -7.50
CA SER A 171 2.22 -17.84 -6.53
C SER A 171 3.23 -18.04 -5.41
N THR A 172 2.78 -17.95 -4.16
CA THR A 172 3.60 -18.37 -3.02
C THR A 172 3.40 -19.85 -2.79
N ARG A 173 4.49 -20.60 -2.65
CA ARG A 173 4.46 -21.99 -2.18
C ARG A 173 4.64 -21.99 -0.66
N SER A 174 3.61 -21.60 0.09
CA SER A 174 3.58 -21.88 1.51
C SER A 174 3.45 -23.39 1.70
N LYS A 175 4.47 -24.05 2.25
CA LYS A 175 4.29 -25.37 2.84
C LYS A 175 3.44 -25.17 4.09
N ARG A 176 2.22 -25.73 4.10
CA ARG A 176 1.43 -25.91 5.32
C ARG A 176 2.19 -26.77 6.31
#